data_969b30b15ddeb9f825fcfac551cbf209
#
_entry.id   969b30b15ddeb9f825fcfac551cbf209
#
_cell.length_a   1.000
_cell.length_b   1.000
_cell.length_c   1.000
_cell.angle_alpha   90.00
_cell.angle_beta   90.00
_cell.angle_gamma   90.00
#
_symmetry.space_group_name_H-M   'P 1'
#
loop_
_entity.id
_entity.type
_entity.pdbx_description
1 polymer ?
#
loop_
_entity_poly.entity_id
_entity_poly.type
_entity_poly.pdbx_seq_one_letter_code
_entity_poly.pdbx_strand_id
1 'polypeptide(L)'
;MASSVTAETVQAECPQWMTAHWNPELSLREWRELLVDSGWAVPHWPTQWMGKGLPAWSEKVVSNELHRIGAPGLPTGVGMSLAAPTILEHGSDDLKTRFLRSTLTGEFSWCQLFSEPGAGSDLAGLSAKAVRDGDEWIINGQKVWNTSAHHADYGILLARTDSSAAKHHGITYFVMP
;
A
#
# COMPACT_ATOMS: atom_id res chain seq x y z
N MET A 1 -26.99 3.26 17.07
CA MET A 1 -27.55 3.03 15.72
C MET A 1 -26.58 3.63 14.74
N ALA A 2 -25.80 2.82 14.04
CA ALA A 2 -24.94 3.32 12.97
C ALA A 2 -25.84 3.78 11.83
N SER A 3 -25.80 5.07 11.51
CA SER A 3 -26.48 5.62 10.35
C SER A 3 -25.95 4.89 9.12
N SER A 4 -26.81 4.23 8.34
CA SER A 4 -26.41 3.58 7.10
C SER A 4 -25.90 4.67 6.16
N VAL A 5 -24.58 4.69 5.92
CA VAL A 5 -23.96 5.64 4.99
C VAL A 5 -24.51 5.33 3.60
N THR A 6 -25.27 6.25 3.04
CA THR A 6 -25.88 6.12 1.71
C THR A 6 -24.91 6.67 0.64
N ALA A 7 -25.13 6.24 -0.61
CA ALA A 7 -24.37 6.80 -1.74
C ALA A 7 -24.56 8.32 -1.85
N GLU A 8 -25.74 8.81 -1.55
CA GLU A 8 -26.08 10.24 -1.55
C GLU A 8 -25.25 11.03 -0.54
N THR A 9 -25.05 10.49 0.68
CA THR A 9 -24.21 11.13 1.71
C THR A 9 -22.76 11.24 1.25
N VAL A 10 -22.18 10.17 0.71
CA VAL A 10 -20.78 10.18 0.21
C VAL A 10 -20.64 11.14 -0.98
N GLN A 11 -21.61 11.15 -1.91
CA GLN A 11 -21.62 12.05 -3.06
C GLN A 11 -21.78 13.53 -2.68
N ALA A 12 -22.35 13.84 -1.53
CA ALA A 12 -22.44 15.20 -1.01
C ALA A 12 -21.19 15.61 -0.21
N GLU A 13 -20.75 14.76 0.72
CA GLU A 13 -19.65 15.08 1.63
C GLU A 13 -18.27 15.13 0.95
N CYS A 14 -17.99 14.20 0.03
CA CYS A 14 -16.70 14.14 -0.64
C CYS A 14 -16.40 15.42 -1.45
N PRO A 15 -17.28 15.88 -2.37
CA PRO A 15 -17.04 17.13 -3.11
C PRO A 15 -16.98 18.36 -2.20
N GLN A 16 -17.80 18.40 -1.16
CA GLN A 16 -17.78 19.50 -0.20
C GLN A 16 -16.44 19.60 0.51
N TRP A 17 -15.93 18.47 1.01
CA TRP A 17 -14.63 18.41 1.67
C TRP A 17 -13.50 18.78 0.71
N MET A 18 -13.48 18.20 -0.51
CA MET A 18 -12.45 18.46 -1.51
C MET A 18 -12.39 19.94 -1.89
N THR A 19 -13.54 20.56 -2.15
CA THR A 19 -13.60 21.99 -2.51
C THR A 19 -13.14 22.89 -1.38
N ALA A 20 -13.38 22.51 -0.12
CA ALA A 20 -12.98 23.30 1.03
C ALA A 20 -11.48 23.23 1.35
N HIS A 21 -10.81 22.13 0.94
CA HIS A 21 -9.42 21.89 1.34
C HIS A 21 -8.41 21.88 0.18
N TRP A 22 -8.86 21.69 -1.08
CA TRP A 22 -7.98 21.74 -2.23
C TRP A 22 -7.61 23.19 -2.58
N ASN A 23 -6.31 23.42 -2.66
CA ASN A 23 -5.73 24.66 -3.16
C ASN A 23 -4.51 24.33 -4.03
N PRO A 24 -4.43 24.76 -5.30
CA PRO A 24 -3.29 24.50 -6.18
C PRO A 24 -1.95 25.08 -5.71
N GLU A 25 -1.97 25.99 -4.73
CA GLU A 25 -0.75 26.53 -4.10
C GLU A 25 -0.13 25.56 -3.06
N LEU A 26 -0.88 24.54 -2.62
CA LEU A 26 -0.33 23.50 -1.73
C LEU A 26 0.72 22.69 -2.46
N SER A 27 1.81 22.35 -1.76
CA SER A 27 2.72 21.33 -2.26
C SER A 27 2.01 19.98 -2.35
N LEU A 28 2.51 19.10 -3.21
CA LEU A 28 1.96 17.74 -3.35
C LEU A 28 1.96 16.98 -2.02
N ARG A 29 2.96 17.22 -1.17
CA ARG A 29 3.08 16.62 0.16
C ARG A 29 1.96 17.10 1.07
N GLU A 30 1.80 18.40 1.24
CA GLU A 30 0.76 18.98 2.09
C GLU A 30 -0.63 18.53 1.67
N TRP A 31 -0.91 18.54 0.38
CA TRP A 31 -2.19 18.06 -0.14
C TRP A 31 -2.43 16.58 0.19
N ARG A 32 -1.43 15.71 -0.03
CA ARG A 32 -1.57 14.29 0.25
C ARG A 32 -1.74 13.99 1.74
N GLU A 33 -1.03 14.72 2.60
CA GLU A 33 -1.21 14.62 4.05
C GLU A 33 -2.64 14.97 4.45
N LEU A 34 -3.19 16.08 3.97
CA LEU A 34 -4.59 16.46 4.20
C LEU A 34 -5.55 15.39 3.70
N LEU A 35 -5.36 14.89 2.49
CA LEU A 35 -6.21 13.90 1.87
C LEU A 35 -6.21 12.57 2.66
N VAL A 36 -5.03 12.12 3.09
CA VAL A 36 -4.85 10.91 3.89
C VAL A 36 -5.46 11.07 5.28
N ASP A 37 -5.16 12.15 5.97
CA ASP A 37 -5.62 12.38 7.33
C ASP A 37 -7.14 12.61 7.42
N SER A 38 -7.78 13.03 6.32
CA SER A 38 -9.24 13.13 6.22
C SER A 38 -9.97 11.80 6.07
N GLY A 39 -9.26 10.75 5.69
CA GLY A 39 -9.81 9.44 5.35
C GLY A 39 -10.38 9.34 3.93
N TRP A 40 -10.40 10.42 3.14
CA TRP A 40 -10.85 10.39 1.75
C TRP A 40 -9.83 9.77 0.79
N ALA A 41 -8.56 9.67 1.18
CA ALA A 41 -7.54 9.01 0.37
C ALA A 41 -7.87 7.55 0.06
N VAL A 42 -8.32 6.82 1.05
CA VAL A 42 -8.66 5.39 1.00
C VAL A 42 -10.00 5.15 1.74
N PRO A 43 -11.11 5.69 1.25
CA PRO A 43 -12.36 5.80 2.00
C PRO A 43 -12.94 4.46 2.45
N HIS A 44 -12.61 3.36 1.78
CA HIS A 44 -13.07 2.01 2.12
C HIS A 44 -12.21 1.32 3.20
N TRP A 45 -11.03 1.88 3.54
CA TRP A 45 -10.20 1.30 4.59
C TRP A 45 -10.83 1.50 5.98
N PRO A 46 -10.44 0.69 6.98
CA PRO A 46 -10.85 0.88 8.36
C PRO A 46 -10.50 2.29 8.88
N THR A 47 -11.34 2.85 9.71
CA THR A 47 -11.14 4.22 10.26
C THR A 47 -9.85 4.35 11.06
N GLN A 48 -9.44 3.29 11.74
CA GLN A 48 -8.15 3.24 12.45
C GLN A 48 -6.93 3.27 11.52
N TRP A 49 -7.12 2.99 10.22
CA TRP A 49 -6.06 2.95 9.21
C TRP A 49 -6.31 3.95 8.08
N MET A 50 -6.55 5.22 8.44
CA MET A 50 -6.74 6.36 7.55
C MET A 50 -7.89 6.24 6.55
N GLY A 51 -8.84 5.35 6.79
CA GLY A 51 -10.06 5.23 6.00
C GLY A 51 -11.29 5.81 6.70
N LYS A 52 -12.45 5.61 6.08
CA LYS A 52 -13.77 5.99 6.61
C LYS A 52 -14.67 4.77 6.83
N GLY A 53 -14.21 3.56 6.56
CA GLY A 53 -15.01 2.34 6.64
C GLY A 53 -16.16 2.31 5.63
N LEU A 54 -16.06 3.04 4.54
CA LEU A 54 -17.08 3.12 3.51
C LEU A 54 -17.01 1.91 2.57
N PRO A 55 -18.09 1.62 1.83
CA PRO A 55 -18.05 0.60 0.79
C PRO A 55 -17.03 0.92 -0.32
N ALA A 56 -16.48 -0.12 -0.98
CA ALA A 56 -15.43 0.02 -2.01
C ALA A 56 -15.81 0.95 -3.18
N TRP A 57 -17.08 1.06 -3.54
CA TRP A 57 -17.53 1.99 -4.58
C TRP A 57 -17.21 3.47 -4.28
N SER A 58 -16.98 3.83 -3.00
CA SER A 58 -16.63 5.20 -2.59
C SER A 58 -15.30 5.68 -3.17
N GLU A 59 -14.37 4.78 -3.47
CA GLU A 59 -13.12 5.12 -4.18
C GLU A 59 -13.37 5.80 -5.52
N LYS A 60 -14.37 5.31 -6.26
CA LYS A 60 -14.70 5.89 -7.55
C LYS A 60 -15.27 7.30 -7.42
N VAL A 61 -16.04 7.57 -6.37
CA VAL A 61 -16.53 8.93 -6.08
C VAL A 61 -15.36 9.87 -5.83
N VAL A 62 -14.41 9.47 -4.99
CA VAL A 62 -13.21 10.25 -4.70
C VAL A 62 -12.37 10.48 -5.96
N SER A 63 -12.09 9.42 -6.72
CA SER A 63 -11.30 9.52 -7.96
C SER A 63 -11.92 10.46 -8.98
N ASN A 64 -13.24 10.38 -9.17
CA ASN A 64 -13.96 11.27 -10.07
C ASN A 64 -13.89 12.72 -9.60
N GLU A 65 -14.02 12.94 -8.30
CA GLU A 65 -13.98 14.29 -7.73
C GLU A 65 -12.59 14.92 -7.82
N LEU A 66 -11.53 14.16 -7.48
CA LEU A 66 -10.14 14.60 -7.68
C LEU A 66 -9.88 15.02 -9.13
N HIS A 67 -10.35 14.21 -10.08
CA HIS A 67 -10.23 14.53 -11.50
C HIS A 67 -11.01 15.79 -11.87
N ARG A 68 -12.25 15.95 -11.37
CA ARG A 68 -13.11 17.12 -11.62
C ARG A 68 -12.47 18.44 -11.18
N ILE A 69 -11.81 18.45 -10.02
CA ILE A 69 -11.17 19.65 -9.45
C ILE A 69 -9.71 19.81 -9.87
N GLY A 70 -9.15 18.91 -10.66
CA GLY A 70 -7.75 18.91 -11.08
C GLY A 70 -6.75 18.66 -9.95
N ALA A 71 -7.18 18.02 -8.86
CA ALA A 71 -6.31 17.70 -7.73
C ALA A 71 -5.53 16.40 -7.97
N PRO A 72 -4.24 16.34 -7.57
CA PRO A 72 -3.48 15.11 -7.65
C PRO A 72 -4.00 14.07 -6.65
N GLY A 73 -3.99 12.80 -7.06
CA GLY A 73 -4.34 11.67 -6.21
C GLY A 73 -3.15 11.14 -5.40
N LEU A 74 -3.36 9.93 -4.85
CA LEU A 74 -2.33 9.18 -4.15
C LEU A 74 -1.16 8.81 -5.07
N PRO A 75 0.01 8.44 -4.49
CA PRO A 75 1.10 7.85 -5.27
C PRO A 75 0.62 6.63 -6.06
N THR A 76 1.33 6.31 -7.12
CA THR A 76 1.08 5.08 -7.91
C THR A 76 2.25 4.11 -7.76
N GLY A 77 2.07 2.88 -8.22
CA GLY A 77 3.14 1.87 -8.23
C GLY A 77 3.04 0.87 -7.09
N VAL A 78 4.14 0.17 -6.84
CA VAL A 78 4.22 -1.02 -5.95
C VAL A 78 3.73 -0.73 -4.53
N GLY A 79 4.02 0.45 -3.99
CA GLY A 79 3.55 0.84 -2.67
C GLY A 79 2.04 0.75 -2.53
N MET A 80 1.31 1.33 -3.49
CA MET A 80 -0.14 1.40 -3.47
C MET A 80 -0.82 0.14 -3.98
N SER A 81 -0.23 -0.53 -4.98
CA SER A 81 -0.86 -1.69 -5.61
C SER A 81 -0.61 -3.01 -4.88
N LEU A 82 0.48 -3.11 -4.12
CA LEU A 82 0.89 -4.35 -3.47
C LEU A 82 1.27 -4.17 -1.99
N ALA A 83 2.17 -3.23 -1.64
CA ALA A 83 2.68 -3.14 -0.28
C ALA A 83 1.59 -2.73 0.72
N ALA A 84 0.95 -1.59 0.51
CA ALA A 84 -0.04 -1.07 1.45
C ALA A 84 -1.25 -2.00 1.65
N PRO A 85 -1.90 -2.56 0.61
CA PRO A 85 -3.01 -3.49 0.82
C PRO A 85 -2.57 -4.79 1.50
N THR A 86 -1.37 -5.33 1.20
CA THR A 86 -0.88 -6.53 1.87
C THR A 86 -0.58 -6.27 3.35
N ILE A 87 0.05 -5.13 3.67
CA ILE A 87 0.31 -4.74 5.05
C ILE A 87 -1.01 -4.50 5.80
N LEU A 88 -1.99 -3.86 5.16
CA LEU A 88 -3.30 -3.61 5.76
C LEU A 88 -4.00 -4.92 6.15
N GLU A 89 -3.99 -5.90 5.26
CA GLU A 89 -4.69 -7.18 5.46
C GLU A 89 -3.95 -8.11 6.42
N HIS A 90 -2.63 -8.24 6.26
CA HIS A 90 -1.83 -9.30 6.90
C HIS A 90 -0.78 -8.79 7.89
N GLY A 91 -0.47 -7.50 7.89
CA GLY A 91 0.55 -6.92 8.76
C GLY A 91 0.09 -6.83 10.23
N SER A 92 1.07 -6.86 11.14
CA SER A 92 0.82 -6.49 12.54
C SER A 92 0.46 -5.01 12.64
N ASP A 93 -0.13 -4.61 13.76
CA ASP A 93 -0.46 -3.20 13.99
C ASP A 93 0.79 -2.30 13.99
N ASP A 94 1.95 -2.82 14.42
CA ASP A 94 3.24 -2.12 14.33
C ASP A 94 3.64 -1.86 12.86
N LEU A 95 3.51 -2.86 11.98
CA LEU A 95 3.77 -2.69 10.56
C LEU A 95 2.79 -1.70 9.92
N LYS A 96 1.52 -1.79 10.25
CA LYS A 96 0.50 -0.86 9.76
C LYS A 96 0.79 0.58 10.18
N THR A 97 1.09 0.78 11.45
CA THR A 97 1.44 2.10 12.01
C THR A 97 2.69 2.67 11.34
N ARG A 98 3.71 1.84 11.14
CA ARG A 98 4.98 2.27 10.57
C ARG A 98 4.87 2.64 9.08
N PHE A 99 4.09 1.89 8.30
CA PHE A 99 4.21 1.96 6.85
C PHE A 99 3.01 2.57 6.12
N LEU A 100 1.78 2.40 6.62
CA LEU A 100 0.61 2.74 5.81
C LEU A 100 0.52 4.23 5.50
N ARG A 101 0.61 5.10 6.50
CA ARG A 101 0.49 6.54 6.28
C ARG A 101 1.57 7.07 5.36
N SER A 102 2.84 6.72 5.60
CA SER A 102 3.98 7.19 4.79
C SER A 102 3.94 6.65 3.36
N THR A 103 3.35 5.47 3.14
CA THR A 103 3.09 4.94 1.80
C THR A 103 1.99 5.75 1.09
N LEU A 104 0.88 6.04 1.77
CA LEU A 104 -0.24 6.79 1.22
C LEU A 104 0.14 8.23 0.87
N THR A 105 0.94 8.89 1.70
CA THR A 105 1.43 10.26 1.43
C THR A 105 2.51 10.31 0.36
N GLY A 106 3.16 9.17 0.06
CA GLY A 106 4.29 9.09 -0.87
C GLY A 106 5.63 9.47 -0.24
N GLU A 107 5.71 9.49 1.09
CA GLU A 107 6.96 9.66 1.81
C GLU A 107 7.88 8.44 1.63
N PHE A 108 7.30 7.23 1.59
CA PHE A 108 8.02 6.00 1.32
C PHE A 108 7.77 5.52 -0.11
N SER A 109 8.86 5.26 -0.82
CA SER A 109 8.88 4.62 -2.12
C SER A 109 9.19 3.13 -2.00
N TRP A 110 8.63 2.32 -2.90
CA TRP A 110 8.65 0.86 -2.80
C TRP A 110 9.13 0.21 -4.09
N CYS A 111 9.89 -0.88 -3.95
CA CYS A 111 10.19 -1.80 -5.04
C CYS A 111 9.65 -3.21 -4.76
N GLN A 112 9.55 -3.99 -5.83
CA GLN A 112 9.10 -5.38 -5.79
C GLN A 112 10.28 -6.32 -6.03
N LEU A 113 10.52 -7.23 -5.08
CA LEU A 113 11.63 -8.19 -5.08
C LEU A 113 11.06 -9.63 -5.14
N PHE A 114 10.39 -9.96 -6.25
CA PHE A 114 9.70 -11.24 -6.42
C PHE A 114 10.44 -12.17 -7.37
N SER A 115 10.64 -11.73 -8.62
CA SER A 115 11.20 -12.55 -9.69
C SER A 115 12.65 -12.91 -9.45
N GLU A 116 13.05 -14.09 -9.92
CA GLU A 116 14.43 -14.61 -9.91
C GLU A 116 14.83 -15.03 -11.32
N PRO A 117 16.12 -15.22 -11.63
CA PRO A 117 16.56 -15.72 -12.93
C PRO A 117 15.84 -17.02 -13.36
N GLY A 118 15.52 -17.90 -12.40
CA GLY A 118 14.81 -19.17 -12.62
C GLY A 118 13.32 -19.15 -12.26
N ALA A 119 12.75 -18.06 -11.78
CA ALA A 119 11.39 -17.99 -11.30
C ALA A 119 10.72 -16.66 -11.69
N GLY A 120 9.98 -16.68 -12.79
CA GLY A 120 9.17 -15.56 -13.27
C GLY A 120 7.68 -15.87 -13.14
N SER A 121 7.06 -16.38 -14.22
CA SER A 121 5.64 -16.74 -14.22
C SER A 121 5.30 -17.87 -13.23
N ASP A 122 6.19 -18.86 -13.06
CA ASP A 122 6.13 -19.81 -11.93
C ASP A 122 6.84 -19.20 -10.71
N LEU A 123 6.22 -18.18 -10.10
CA LEU A 123 6.79 -17.50 -8.94
C LEU A 123 6.98 -18.42 -7.75
N ALA A 124 6.15 -19.46 -7.61
CA ALA A 124 6.29 -20.45 -6.55
C ALA A 124 7.55 -21.32 -6.67
N GLY A 125 8.25 -21.27 -7.81
CA GLY A 125 9.57 -21.87 -8.04
C GLY A 125 10.74 -21.07 -7.49
N LEU A 126 10.50 -19.93 -6.81
CA LEU A 126 11.56 -19.09 -6.24
C LEU A 126 12.47 -19.87 -5.29
N SER A 127 13.76 -19.55 -5.30
CA SER A 127 14.83 -20.21 -4.56
C SER A 127 15.49 -19.35 -3.48
N ALA A 128 15.27 -18.05 -3.49
CA ALA A 128 15.76 -17.17 -2.43
C ALA A 128 15.26 -17.67 -1.08
N LYS A 129 16.16 -17.77 -0.10
CA LYS A 129 15.90 -18.34 1.22
C LYS A 129 15.98 -17.26 2.29
N ALA A 130 15.11 -17.39 3.28
CA ALA A 130 15.19 -16.63 4.51
C ALA A 130 15.29 -17.60 5.69
N VAL A 131 16.34 -17.46 6.50
CA VAL A 131 16.59 -18.29 7.68
C VAL A 131 16.57 -17.37 8.89
N ARG A 132 15.83 -17.78 9.92
CA ARG A 132 15.76 -17.01 11.17
C ARG A 132 17.06 -17.17 11.96
N ASP A 133 17.60 -16.05 12.44
CA ASP A 133 18.76 -16.01 13.34
C ASP A 133 18.41 -15.05 14.50
N GLY A 134 18.02 -15.62 15.63
CA GLY A 134 17.49 -14.85 16.75
C GLY A 134 16.24 -14.06 16.38
N ASP A 135 16.32 -12.75 16.47
CA ASP A 135 15.22 -11.82 16.12
C ASP A 135 15.29 -11.29 14.69
N GLU A 136 16.29 -11.71 13.92
CA GLU A 136 16.51 -11.27 12.54
C GLU A 136 16.28 -12.39 11.52
N TRP A 137 16.21 -12.03 10.24
CA TRP A 137 16.14 -12.95 9.13
C TRP A 137 17.36 -12.74 8.22
N ILE A 138 18.10 -13.80 7.99
CA ILE A 138 19.19 -13.81 7.00
C ILE A 138 18.62 -14.26 5.67
N ILE A 139 18.63 -13.37 4.69
CA ILE A 139 18.06 -13.60 3.37
C ILE A 139 19.18 -13.76 2.35
N ASN A 140 19.17 -14.90 1.61
CA ASN A 140 20.13 -15.22 0.56
C ASN A 140 19.38 -15.56 -0.73
N GLY A 141 19.76 -14.91 -1.83
CA GLY A 141 19.19 -15.13 -3.15
C GLY A 141 19.47 -13.99 -4.10
N GLN A 142 18.92 -14.08 -5.30
CA GLN A 142 19.02 -13.06 -6.33
C GLN A 142 17.63 -12.74 -6.86
N LYS A 143 17.28 -11.46 -6.82
CA LYS A 143 16.05 -10.94 -7.44
C LYS A 143 16.38 -10.17 -8.70
N VAL A 144 15.51 -10.23 -9.71
CA VAL A 144 15.67 -9.56 -11.00
C VAL A 144 14.42 -8.78 -11.38
N TRP A 145 14.55 -7.87 -12.34
CA TRP A 145 13.46 -7.02 -12.83
C TRP A 145 12.87 -6.09 -11.76
N ASN A 146 13.72 -5.63 -10.86
CA ASN A 146 13.35 -4.80 -9.71
C ASN A 146 13.29 -3.33 -10.13
N THR A 147 12.21 -2.93 -10.77
CA THR A 147 12.01 -1.55 -11.22
C THR A 147 12.15 -0.58 -10.05
N SER A 148 12.97 0.45 -10.23
CA SER A 148 13.22 1.53 -9.25
C SER A 148 13.85 1.09 -7.91
N ALA A 149 14.36 -0.14 -7.77
CA ALA A 149 14.95 -0.62 -6.52
C ALA A 149 16.08 0.26 -5.97
N HIS A 150 16.86 0.90 -6.86
CA HIS A 150 17.97 1.80 -6.50
C HIS A 150 17.54 3.16 -5.94
N HIS A 151 16.23 3.46 -5.93
CA HIS A 151 15.63 4.67 -5.39
C HIS A 151 14.57 4.37 -4.33
N ALA A 152 14.23 3.09 -4.13
CA ALA A 152 13.20 2.71 -3.18
C ALA A 152 13.73 2.77 -1.75
N ASP A 153 12.89 3.26 -0.85
CA ASP A 153 13.17 3.23 0.59
C ASP A 153 12.94 1.84 1.16
N TYR A 154 11.96 1.11 0.59
CA TYR A 154 11.57 -0.23 1.04
C TYR A 154 11.30 -1.17 -0.13
N GLY A 155 11.51 -2.46 0.14
CA GLY A 155 11.16 -3.54 -0.77
C GLY A 155 10.13 -4.49 -0.17
N ILE A 156 9.25 -4.99 -1.02
CA ILE A 156 8.45 -6.18 -0.70
C ILE A 156 9.15 -7.39 -1.31
N LEU A 157 9.51 -8.35 -0.47
CA LEU A 157 10.30 -9.51 -0.86
C LEU A 157 9.53 -10.81 -0.61
N LEU A 158 9.62 -11.73 -1.55
CA LEU A 158 9.23 -13.13 -1.34
C LEU A 158 10.46 -13.99 -1.21
N ALA A 159 10.55 -14.75 -0.11
CA ALA A 159 11.62 -15.72 0.11
C ALA A 159 11.07 -17.00 0.76
N ARG A 160 11.80 -18.09 0.58
CA ARG A 160 11.44 -19.40 1.13
C ARG A 160 11.95 -19.52 2.55
N THR A 161 11.02 -19.67 3.49
CA THR A 161 11.29 -19.92 4.92
C THR A 161 11.18 -21.40 5.28
N ASP A 162 10.43 -22.18 4.50
CA ASP A 162 10.33 -23.64 4.65
C ASP A 162 10.55 -24.32 3.30
N SER A 163 11.69 -24.99 3.16
CA SER A 163 12.05 -25.72 1.95
C SER A 163 11.44 -27.11 1.88
N SER A 164 10.84 -27.60 2.97
CA SER A 164 10.15 -28.91 3.01
C SER A 164 8.69 -28.79 2.59
N ALA A 165 8.12 -27.63 2.70
CA ALA A 165 6.73 -27.35 2.30
C ALA A 165 6.56 -27.31 0.78
N ALA A 166 5.40 -27.74 0.31
CA ALA A 166 5.10 -27.78 -1.12
C ALA A 166 4.92 -26.35 -1.68
N LYS A 167 5.67 -26.04 -2.74
CA LYS A 167 5.54 -24.82 -3.54
C LYS A 167 5.32 -23.54 -2.69
N HIS A 168 4.15 -22.89 -2.84
CA HIS A 168 3.83 -21.62 -2.21
C HIS A 168 3.65 -21.67 -0.68
N HIS A 169 3.38 -22.82 -0.10
CA HIS A 169 3.20 -22.98 1.35
C HIS A 169 4.47 -22.69 2.17
N GLY A 170 5.64 -22.77 1.57
CA GLY A 170 6.93 -22.46 2.21
C GLY A 170 7.45 -21.05 1.95
N ILE A 171 6.64 -20.15 1.38
CA ILE A 171 7.03 -18.79 1.01
C ILE A 171 6.48 -17.78 2.02
N THR A 172 7.33 -16.86 2.43
CA THR A 172 6.97 -15.75 3.32
C THR A 172 7.19 -14.41 2.60
N TYR A 173 6.29 -13.49 2.87
CA TYR A 173 6.38 -12.10 2.44
C TYR A 173 7.09 -11.27 3.50
N PHE A 174 8.09 -10.50 3.08
CA PHE A 174 8.88 -9.62 3.92
C PHE A 174 8.74 -8.17 3.46
N VAL A 175 8.74 -7.27 4.43
CA VAL A 175 9.02 -5.85 4.22
C VAL A 175 10.47 -5.62 4.65
N MET A 176 11.28 -5.08 3.76
CA MET A 176 12.70 -4.86 4.02
C MET A 176 13.13 -3.44 3.60
N PRO A 177 14.13 -2.85 4.30
CA PRO A 177 14.75 -1.57 3.92
C PRO A 177 15.61 -1.70 2.66
#